data_46a0ced62014f0009c8ce0bf88074946
#
_entry.id   46a0ced62014f0009c8ce0bf88074946
#
_cell.length_a   1.000
_cell.length_b   1.000
_cell.length_c   1.000
_cell.angle_alpha   90.00
_cell.angle_beta   90.00
_cell.angle_gamma   90.00
#
_symmetry.space_group_name_H-M   'P 1'
#
loop_
_entity.id
_entity.type
_entity.pdbx_description
1 polymer ?
#
loop_
_entity_poly.entity_id
_entity_poly.type
_entity_poly.pdbx_seq_one_letter_code
_entity_poly.pdbx_strand_id
1 'polypeptide(L)'
;ASEIGLRVRKSDKYVMTLKRKKGYALQEINETISEEVFQQFLKDGIIPVEEIRNELEDVLKGQKVINYMSLSTFRIGFPYKKGTIAIDKCKYVDTVDYELEYEATSYEGGKREFVEIVREFGIVYKKSKPKIKRAYDALKKKI
;
A
#
# COMPACT_ATOMS: atom_id res chain seq x y z
N ALA A 1 19.09 3.48 2.04
CA ALA A 1 17.80 3.46 2.75
C ALA A 1 17.18 2.08 2.63
N SER A 2 16.86 1.46 3.77
CA SER A 2 16.19 0.16 3.79
C SER A 2 14.75 0.34 3.25
N GLU A 3 14.38 -0.44 2.22
CA GLU A 3 13.02 -0.46 1.69
C GLU A 3 12.14 -1.34 2.61
N ILE A 4 11.63 -0.76 3.67
CA ILE A 4 10.75 -1.41 4.63
C ILE A 4 9.43 -0.65 4.67
N GLY A 5 8.33 -1.37 4.52
CA GLY A 5 6.98 -0.82 4.67
C GLY A 5 6.21 -1.63 5.70
N LEU A 6 5.73 -0.97 6.73
CA LEU A 6 4.82 -1.55 7.73
C LEU A 6 3.52 -0.77 7.70
N ARG A 7 2.40 -1.47 7.52
CA ARG A 7 1.07 -0.83 7.49
C ARG A 7 0.02 -1.71 8.14
N VAL A 8 -1.04 -1.08 8.60
CA VAL A 8 -2.29 -1.77 8.92
C VAL A 8 -3.35 -1.24 7.95
N ARG A 9 -3.98 -2.14 7.22
CA ARG A 9 -5.08 -1.81 6.31
C ARG A 9 -6.39 -2.26 6.95
N LYS A 10 -7.34 -1.34 7.01
CA LYS A 10 -8.71 -1.64 7.41
C LYS A 10 -9.61 -1.66 6.17
N SER A 11 -10.30 -2.77 5.97
CA SER A 11 -11.42 -2.88 5.02
C SER A 11 -12.57 -3.55 5.77
N ASP A 12 -12.94 -4.77 5.45
CA ASP A 12 -13.83 -5.61 6.25
C ASP A 12 -13.14 -6.14 7.53
N LYS A 13 -11.83 -6.18 7.52
CA LYS A 13 -10.99 -6.61 8.64
C LYS A 13 -9.70 -5.80 8.68
N TYR A 14 -8.95 -5.92 9.77
CA TYR A 14 -7.65 -5.29 9.94
C TYR A 14 -6.56 -6.29 9.55
N VAL A 15 -5.68 -5.89 8.62
CA VAL A 15 -4.54 -6.71 8.20
C VAL A 15 -3.26 -5.93 8.38
N MET A 16 -2.35 -6.46 9.21
CA MET A 16 -1.00 -5.92 9.32
C MET A 16 -0.11 -6.55 8.25
N THR A 17 0.60 -5.71 7.52
CA THR A 17 1.47 -6.13 6.43
C THR A 17 2.85 -5.54 6.61
N LEU A 18 3.86 -6.42 6.56
CA LEU A 18 5.25 -6.03 6.42
C LEU A 18 5.70 -6.34 4.99
N LYS A 19 6.29 -5.35 4.33
CA LYS A 19 7.03 -5.55 3.08
C LYS A 19 8.47 -5.13 3.30
N ARG A 20 9.40 -6.03 3.04
CA ARG A 20 10.82 -5.77 3.22
C ARG A 20 11.61 -6.36 2.06
N LYS A 21 12.47 -5.55 1.45
CA LYS A 21 13.39 -6.02 0.43
C LYS A 21 14.68 -6.49 1.09
N LYS A 22 15.01 -7.76 0.89
CA LYS A 22 16.27 -8.38 1.34
C LYS A 22 17.03 -8.86 0.11
N GLY A 23 18.06 -8.10 -0.31
CA GLY A 23 18.79 -8.38 -1.54
C GLY A 23 17.87 -8.31 -2.76
N TYR A 24 17.74 -9.40 -3.51
CA TYR A 24 16.83 -9.51 -4.65
C TYR A 24 15.44 -10.03 -4.29
N ALA A 25 15.26 -10.52 -3.06
CA ALA A 25 14.00 -11.07 -2.60
C ALA A 25 13.11 -10.00 -1.96
N LEU A 26 11.82 -10.05 -2.26
CA LEU A 26 10.80 -9.25 -1.57
C LEU A 26 10.10 -10.16 -0.57
N GLN A 27 10.25 -9.86 0.71
CA GLN A 27 9.53 -10.52 1.79
C GLN A 27 8.22 -9.80 2.06
N GLU A 28 7.13 -10.54 2.16
CA GLU A 28 5.84 -10.00 2.54
C GLU A 28 5.21 -10.90 3.59
N ILE A 29 4.81 -10.31 4.71
CA ILE A 29 4.11 -10.99 5.80
C ILE A 29 2.79 -10.27 6.00
N ASN A 30 1.68 -11.00 5.93
CA ASN A 30 0.33 -10.50 6.16
C ASN A 30 -0.32 -11.26 7.30
N GLU A 31 -0.88 -10.55 8.27
CA GLU A 31 -1.57 -11.17 9.39
C GLU A 31 -2.82 -10.37 9.74
N THR A 32 -3.94 -11.07 9.90
CA THR A 32 -5.18 -10.46 10.37
C THR A 32 -5.09 -10.25 11.88
N ILE A 33 -5.45 -9.06 12.34
CA ILE A 33 -5.52 -8.71 13.75
C ILE A 33 -6.93 -8.23 14.09
N SER A 34 -7.29 -8.30 15.37
CA SER A 34 -8.58 -7.78 15.84
C SER A 34 -8.54 -6.24 15.95
N GLU A 35 -9.72 -5.64 16.01
CA GLU A 35 -9.83 -4.20 16.27
C GLU A 35 -9.19 -3.80 17.60
N GLU A 36 -9.40 -4.61 18.64
CA GLU A 36 -8.84 -4.39 19.98
C GLU A 36 -7.31 -4.41 19.94
N VAL A 37 -6.73 -5.37 19.23
CA VAL A 37 -5.28 -5.47 19.05
C VAL A 37 -4.76 -4.25 18.29
N PHE A 38 -5.46 -3.81 17.25
CA PHE A 38 -5.11 -2.61 16.51
C PHE A 38 -5.13 -1.36 17.39
N GLN A 39 -6.18 -1.17 18.20
CA GLN A 39 -6.28 -0.05 19.11
C GLN A 39 -5.17 -0.05 20.16
N GLN A 40 -4.82 -1.22 20.68
CA GLN A 40 -3.71 -1.37 21.61
C GLN A 40 -2.37 -1.02 20.96
N PHE A 41 -2.16 -1.44 19.72
CA PHE A 41 -0.98 -1.09 18.94
C PHE A 41 -0.82 0.43 18.75
N LEU A 42 -1.93 1.13 18.45
CA LEU A 42 -1.92 2.59 18.33
C LEU A 42 -1.50 3.27 19.65
N LYS A 43 -1.82 2.67 20.79
CA LYS A 43 -1.50 3.23 22.10
C LYS A 43 -0.05 2.98 22.52
N ASP A 44 0.41 1.73 22.38
CA ASP A 44 1.70 1.34 22.94
C ASP A 44 2.85 1.28 21.93
N GLY A 45 2.54 1.24 20.63
CA GLY A 45 3.56 1.19 19.58
C GLY A 45 4.33 -0.12 19.51
N ILE A 46 3.81 -1.17 20.16
CA ILE A 46 4.41 -2.51 20.16
C ILE A 46 3.75 -3.34 19.07
N ILE A 47 4.54 -3.86 18.12
CA ILE A 47 4.03 -4.65 17.00
C ILE A 47 3.39 -5.93 17.55
N PRO A 48 2.07 -6.15 17.34
CA PRO A 48 1.36 -7.29 17.94
C PRO A 48 1.62 -8.62 17.23
N VAL A 49 2.09 -8.61 16.00
CA VAL A 49 2.40 -9.82 15.24
C VAL A 49 3.84 -10.20 15.49
N GLU A 50 4.04 -11.30 16.22
CA GLU A 50 5.37 -11.75 16.66
C GLU A 50 6.33 -11.95 15.49
N GLU A 51 5.88 -12.59 14.41
CA GLU A 51 6.71 -12.82 13.22
C GLU A 51 7.22 -11.50 12.62
N ILE A 52 6.35 -10.49 12.51
CA ILE A 52 6.70 -9.17 12.00
C ILE A 52 7.65 -8.46 12.96
N ARG A 53 7.37 -8.54 14.26
CA ARG A 53 8.23 -7.93 15.29
C ARG A 53 9.63 -8.49 15.25
N ASN A 54 9.76 -9.82 15.12
CA ASN A 54 11.06 -10.48 15.06
C ASN A 54 11.84 -10.10 13.78
N GLU A 55 11.15 -9.98 12.66
CA GLU A 55 11.76 -9.56 11.39
C GLU A 55 12.28 -8.12 11.42
N LEU A 56 11.71 -7.26 12.26
CA LEU A 56 12.10 -5.86 12.37
C LEU A 56 13.03 -5.56 13.55
N GLU A 57 13.40 -6.54 14.34
CA GLU A 57 14.21 -6.32 15.54
C GLU A 57 15.56 -5.67 15.23
N ASP A 58 16.18 -6.04 14.13
CA ASP A 58 17.45 -5.47 13.66
C ASP A 58 17.36 -3.97 13.35
N VAL A 59 16.18 -3.49 12.99
CA VAL A 59 15.91 -2.08 12.67
C VAL A 59 15.40 -1.33 13.89
N LEU A 60 14.44 -1.91 14.59
CA LEU A 60 13.75 -1.26 15.71
C LEU A 60 14.61 -1.20 16.97
N LYS A 61 15.40 -2.24 17.24
CA LYS A 61 16.28 -2.32 18.43
C LYS A 61 15.53 -1.99 19.72
N GLY A 62 14.32 -2.57 19.87
CA GLY A 62 13.46 -2.32 21.03
C GLY A 62 12.68 -1.01 21.01
N GLN A 63 12.82 -0.20 19.96
CA GLN A 63 12.07 1.05 19.85
C GLN A 63 10.61 0.80 19.46
N LYS A 64 9.75 1.69 19.91
CA LYS A 64 8.32 1.67 19.55
C LYS A 64 8.11 2.29 18.19
N VAL A 65 7.03 1.86 17.51
CA VAL A 65 6.60 2.48 16.26
C VAL A 65 5.44 3.45 16.50
N ILE A 66 5.34 4.45 15.66
CA ILE A 66 4.24 5.42 15.71
C ILE A 66 3.58 5.49 14.33
N ASN A 67 2.27 5.76 14.34
CA ASN A 67 1.58 6.07 13.09
C ASN A 67 1.87 7.53 12.72
N TYR A 68 2.66 7.73 11.69
CA TYR A 68 2.99 9.08 11.22
C TYR A 68 2.13 9.52 10.04
N MET A 69 1.42 8.58 9.40
CA MET A 69 0.65 8.87 8.19
C MET A 69 -0.46 7.85 7.99
N SER A 70 -1.61 8.34 7.57
CA SER A 70 -2.72 7.51 7.14
C SER A 70 -3.21 7.98 5.78
N LEU A 71 -3.66 7.04 4.97
CA LEU A 71 -4.31 7.34 3.70
C LEU A 71 -5.55 6.47 3.55
N SER A 72 -6.54 6.95 2.81
CA SER A 72 -7.71 6.17 2.49
C SER A 72 -7.86 6.02 0.98
N THR A 73 -8.36 4.86 0.57
CA THR A 73 -8.60 4.56 -0.83
C THR A 73 -10.04 4.10 -0.99
N PHE A 74 -10.76 4.73 -1.90
CA PHE A 74 -12.04 4.24 -2.39
C PHE A 74 -11.82 3.65 -3.77
N ARG A 75 -12.10 2.35 -3.93
CA ARG A 75 -11.83 1.61 -5.16
C ARG A 75 -13.10 1.15 -5.84
N ILE A 76 -13.17 1.39 -7.14
CA ILE A 76 -14.15 0.76 -8.03
C ILE A 76 -13.36 -0.19 -8.94
N GLY A 77 -13.73 -1.47 -8.92
CA GLY A 77 -13.13 -2.48 -9.76
C GLY A 77 -14.15 -3.17 -10.63
N PHE A 78 -13.78 -3.48 -11.88
CA PHE A 78 -14.63 -4.22 -12.79
C PHE A 78 -13.81 -5.05 -13.78
N PRO A 79 -14.33 -6.21 -14.22
CA PRO A 79 -13.65 -7.04 -15.21
C PRO A 79 -13.52 -6.30 -16.55
N TYR A 80 -12.38 -6.43 -17.18
CA TYR A 80 -12.14 -5.90 -18.53
C TYR A 80 -11.16 -6.82 -19.24
N LYS A 81 -11.57 -7.38 -20.37
CA LYS A 81 -10.79 -8.39 -21.10
C LYS A 81 -10.39 -9.54 -20.17
N LYS A 82 -9.11 -9.89 -20.06
CA LYS A 82 -8.63 -10.99 -19.22
C LYS A 82 -8.18 -10.53 -17.83
N GLY A 83 -8.42 -9.27 -17.50
CA GLY A 83 -7.99 -8.70 -16.22
C GLY A 83 -9.09 -7.90 -15.54
N THR A 84 -8.66 -7.05 -14.62
CA THR A 84 -9.55 -6.17 -13.85
C THR A 84 -9.02 -4.75 -13.90
N ILE A 85 -9.89 -3.81 -14.28
CA ILE A 85 -9.60 -2.38 -14.13
C ILE A 85 -9.98 -1.97 -12.70
N ALA A 86 -9.08 -1.29 -12.01
CA ALA A 86 -9.36 -0.66 -10.73
C ALA A 86 -9.13 0.84 -10.83
N ILE A 87 -10.11 1.61 -10.37
CA ILE A 87 -10.02 3.07 -10.28
C ILE A 87 -10.05 3.44 -8.82
N ASP A 88 -8.99 4.06 -8.35
CA ASP A 88 -8.81 4.45 -6.96
C ASP A 88 -8.95 5.96 -6.79
N LYS A 89 -9.75 6.35 -5.82
CA LYS A 89 -9.73 7.69 -5.26
C LYS A 89 -8.94 7.64 -3.96
N CYS A 90 -7.83 8.32 -3.91
CA CYS A 90 -6.90 8.31 -2.78
C CYS A 90 -6.98 9.63 -2.02
N LYS A 91 -7.11 9.55 -0.71
CA LYS A 91 -7.06 10.72 0.18
C LYS A 91 -5.92 10.57 1.16
N TYR A 92 -5.05 11.57 1.23
CA TYR A 92 -3.94 11.60 2.17
C TYR A 92 -3.54 13.05 2.44
N VAL A 93 -3.29 13.36 3.69
CA VAL A 93 -3.04 14.73 4.14
C VAL A 93 -4.19 15.64 3.66
N ASP A 94 -3.95 16.66 2.83
CA ASP A 94 -4.98 17.52 2.26
C ASP A 94 -5.18 17.28 0.76
N THR A 95 -4.69 16.16 0.27
CA THR A 95 -4.65 15.85 -1.16
C THR A 95 -5.66 14.76 -1.49
N VAL A 96 -6.34 14.94 -2.61
CA VAL A 96 -7.15 13.90 -3.25
C VAL A 96 -6.57 13.67 -4.64
N ASP A 97 -6.24 12.43 -4.95
CA ASP A 97 -5.83 12.07 -6.30
C ASP A 97 -6.50 10.77 -6.77
N TYR A 98 -6.31 10.44 -8.02
CA TYR A 98 -6.93 9.29 -8.66
C TYR A 98 -5.86 8.45 -9.35
N GLU A 99 -6.04 7.14 -9.33
CA GLU A 99 -5.12 6.19 -9.95
C GLU A 99 -5.91 5.14 -10.72
N LEU A 100 -5.43 4.80 -11.91
CA LEU A 100 -5.93 3.70 -12.71
C LEU A 100 -4.92 2.56 -12.66
N GLU A 101 -5.38 1.39 -12.27
CA GLU A 101 -4.59 0.17 -12.27
C GLU A 101 -5.25 -0.87 -13.18
N TYR A 102 -4.45 -1.67 -13.85
CA TYR A 102 -4.92 -2.84 -14.57
C TYR A 102 -4.22 -4.07 -14.04
N GLU A 103 -4.98 -4.96 -13.43
CA GLU A 103 -4.49 -6.24 -12.90
C GLU A 103 -4.72 -7.32 -13.95
N ALA A 104 -3.64 -7.85 -14.51
CA ALA A 104 -3.67 -8.83 -15.56
C ALA A 104 -3.11 -10.18 -15.09
N THR A 105 -3.44 -11.24 -15.83
CA THR A 105 -2.95 -12.59 -15.52
C THR A 105 -1.52 -12.84 -16.01
N SER A 106 -1.03 -12.02 -16.96
CA SER A 106 0.35 -12.08 -17.44
C SER A 106 0.89 -10.66 -17.67
N TYR A 107 2.20 -10.50 -17.53
CA TYR A 107 2.85 -9.19 -17.69
C TYR A 107 2.75 -8.68 -19.15
N GLU A 108 3.09 -9.54 -20.13
CA GLU A 108 3.09 -9.10 -21.53
C GLU A 108 1.68 -8.86 -22.07
N GLY A 109 0.75 -9.77 -21.80
CA GLY A 109 -0.65 -9.60 -22.16
C GLY A 109 -1.25 -8.39 -21.48
N GLY A 110 -0.97 -8.19 -20.21
CA GLY A 110 -1.44 -7.05 -19.43
C GLY A 110 -0.93 -5.72 -19.97
N LYS A 111 0.32 -5.66 -20.39
CA LYS A 111 0.90 -4.45 -20.97
C LYS A 111 0.20 -4.04 -22.25
N ARG A 112 -0.09 -4.99 -23.15
CA ARG A 112 -0.82 -4.73 -24.39
C ARG A 112 -2.25 -4.28 -24.11
N GLU A 113 -2.94 -4.97 -23.23
CA GLU A 113 -4.31 -4.63 -22.83
C GLU A 113 -4.37 -3.26 -22.19
N PHE A 114 -3.40 -2.91 -21.36
CA PHE A 114 -3.30 -1.59 -20.73
C PHE A 114 -3.12 -0.48 -21.77
N VAL A 115 -2.28 -0.67 -22.76
CA VAL A 115 -2.09 0.30 -23.86
C VAL A 115 -3.42 0.50 -24.61
N GLU A 116 -4.17 -0.57 -24.87
CA GLU A 116 -5.49 -0.49 -25.51
C GLU A 116 -6.49 0.30 -24.65
N ILE A 117 -6.52 0.07 -23.33
CA ILE A 117 -7.37 0.81 -22.39
C ILE A 117 -7.06 2.30 -22.42
N VAL A 118 -5.79 2.66 -22.33
CA VAL A 118 -5.33 4.06 -22.35
C VAL A 118 -5.76 4.74 -23.66
N ARG A 119 -5.65 4.04 -24.77
CA ARG A 119 -6.04 4.55 -26.09
C ARG A 119 -7.55 4.67 -26.24
N GLU A 120 -8.30 3.63 -25.85
CA GLU A 120 -9.76 3.59 -25.98
C GLU A 120 -10.43 4.70 -25.16
N PHE A 121 -9.96 4.95 -23.95
CA PHE A 121 -10.54 5.96 -23.05
C PHE A 121 -9.88 7.34 -23.18
N GLY A 122 -8.95 7.51 -24.12
CA GLY A 122 -8.29 8.81 -24.35
C GLY A 122 -7.47 9.29 -23.16
N ILE A 123 -6.91 8.38 -22.39
CA ILE A 123 -6.13 8.71 -21.19
C ILE A 123 -4.69 9.07 -21.60
N VAL A 124 -4.16 10.15 -21.05
CA VAL A 124 -2.72 10.45 -21.17
C VAL A 124 -1.97 9.65 -20.12
N TYR A 125 -1.11 8.73 -20.56
CA TYR A 125 -0.35 7.90 -19.66
C TYR A 125 0.63 8.73 -18.85
N LYS A 126 0.54 8.59 -17.52
CA LYS A 126 1.50 9.16 -16.59
C LYS A 126 1.77 8.14 -15.49
N LYS A 127 3.02 7.68 -15.42
CA LYS A 127 3.41 6.73 -14.38
C LYS A 127 3.29 7.40 -13.01
N SER A 128 2.47 6.80 -12.14
CA SER A 128 2.31 7.30 -10.77
C SER A 128 3.40 6.75 -9.85
N LYS A 129 3.77 7.56 -8.87
CA LYS A 129 4.56 7.09 -7.73
C LYS A 129 3.70 6.18 -6.85
N PRO A 130 4.29 5.24 -6.09
CA PRO A 130 3.52 4.46 -5.12
C PRO A 130 2.72 5.34 -4.15
N LYS A 131 1.53 4.89 -3.75
CA LYS A 131 0.62 5.65 -2.87
C LYS A 131 1.31 6.16 -1.60
N ILE A 132 2.06 5.29 -0.93
CA ILE A 132 2.79 5.66 0.29
C ILE A 132 3.79 6.78 0.01
N LYS A 133 4.48 6.72 -1.13
CA LYS A 133 5.45 7.75 -1.50
C LYS A 133 4.77 9.10 -1.75
N ARG A 134 3.60 9.09 -2.43
CA ARG A 134 2.82 10.31 -2.67
C ARG A 134 2.36 10.94 -1.35
N ALA A 135 1.85 10.11 -0.44
CA ALA A 135 1.39 10.56 0.86
C ALA A 135 2.55 11.12 1.71
N TYR A 136 3.69 10.46 1.69
CA TYR A 136 4.90 10.94 2.38
C TYR A 136 5.39 12.27 1.83
N ASP A 137 5.43 12.42 0.52
CA ASP A 137 5.85 13.67 -0.12
C ASP A 137 4.89 14.81 0.23
N ALA A 138 3.58 14.54 0.29
CA ALA A 138 2.57 15.53 0.69
C ALA A 138 2.74 15.92 2.16
N LEU A 139 3.02 14.97 3.04
CA LEU A 139 3.26 15.24 4.45
C LEU A 139 4.50 16.12 4.64
N LYS A 140 5.58 15.84 3.93
CA LYS A 140 6.81 16.64 3.98
C LYS A 140 6.61 18.10 3.58
N LYS A 141 5.74 18.35 2.62
CA LYS A 141 5.45 19.73 2.17
C LYS A 141 4.71 20.55 3.23
N LYS A 142 4.08 19.90 4.20
CA LYS A 142 3.33 20.56 5.28
C LYS A 142 4.17 20.92 6.50
N ILE A 143 5.32 20.29 6.63
CA ILE A 143 6.18 20.48 7.82
C ILE A 143 7.16 21.64 7.60
#